data_9c10d28c2d19785481d5fdd2fd66f247
#
_entry.id   9c10d28c2d19785481d5fdd2fd66f247
#
_cell.length_a   1.000
_cell.length_b   1.000
_cell.length_c   1.000
_cell.angle_alpha   90.00
_cell.angle_beta   90.00
_cell.angle_gamma   90.00
#
_symmetry.space_group_name_H-M   'P 1'
#
loop_
_entity.id
_entity.type
_entity.pdbx_description
1 polymer ?
#
loop_
_entity_poly.entity_id
_entity_poly.type
_entity_poly.pdbx_seq_one_letter_code
_entity_poly.pdbx_strand_id
1 'polypeptide(L)'
;MTQPLTRHRLPVRVLVAASVGNAIEWYDWTIYATFSIYFAKVFFPAGNDALAQINTAATYALAFFFRPLGGYLLGRWADVRGRKPAMIGTILLMAGGSLLIAVLPGFEQAGWLAPVLLLLARIAQGLSLGGEVSNASAYLGEIAPPDRRGRYSAFFYISTGSAVLLASVLGFLLAHTLSTQALTSYGWRIPFVVGGVLGLIGLVLRSTLRETEPFAQNKKRVAQPLRTTLRQYPKAVGWLVGTTAVSTLVYYTYFSALTPFAVTSRHAAAQDVFLALSIGTALFVALQYPLGALADRFGRRPQMLVFTAATALLSVPLSTLIGPGLAGLTVVFCVGLGLYTAQTSIAPALMSELFPTEIRALGIGAWYNITVALLGGTAPLVINALAAAGLSTLFFWYLTAVAVISFLVVLTLPETKGKTLT
;
A
#
# COMPACT_ATOMS: atom_id res chain seq x y z
N MET A 1 -32.94 -4.32 -30.56
CA MET A 1 -32.25 -3.07 -30.93
C MET A 1 -31.33 -2.70 -29.73
N THR A 2 -30.07 -3.08 -29.83
CA THR A 2 -29.04 -2.78 -28.82
C THR A 2 -28.51 -1.36 -29.09
N GLN A 3 -28.78 -0.43 -28.18
CA GLN A 3 -28.17 0.88 -28.24
C GLN A 3 -26.63 0.74 -28.16
N PRO A 4 -25.86 1.37 -29.05
CA PRO A 4 -24.41 1.38 -28.95
C PRO A 4 -24.04 2.17 -27.72
N LEU A 5 -23.31 1.52 -26.79
CA LEU A 5 -22.68 2.16 -25.62
C LEU A 5 -21.82 3.32 -26.13
N THR A 6 -22.32 4.53 -25.97
CA THR A 6 -21.56 5.75 -26.23
C THR A 6 -20.24 5.69 -25.52
N ARG A 7 -19.13 5.90 -26.24
CA ARG A 7 -17.75 6.02 -25.75
C ARG A 7 -17.64 7.23 -24.82
N HIS A 8 -18.18 7.16 -23.61
CA HIS A 8 -17.94 8.20 -22.62
C HIS A 8 -16.49 8.06 -22.12
N ARG A 9 -15.62 8.95 -22.58
CA ARG A 9 -14.36 9.24 -21.89
C ARG A 9 -14.76 9.70 -20.48
N LEU A 10 -14.46 8.89 -19.47
CA LEU A 10 -14.69 9.32 -18.08
C LEU A 10 -13.99 10.66 -17.86
N PRO A 11 -14.68 11.65 -17.28
CA PRO A 11 -14.04 12.91 -16.93
C PRO A 11 -12.85 12.61 -16.01
N VAL A 12 -11.68 13.14 -16.32
CA VAL A 12 -10.45 13.02 -15.49
C VAL A 12 -10.75 13.38 -14.02
N ARG A 13 -11.70 14.28 -13.79
CA ARG A 13 -12.20 14.66 -12.47
C ARG A 13 -12.71 13.48 -11.63
N VAL A 14 -13.36 12.48 -12.24
CA VAL A 14 -13.89 11.30 -11.54
C VAL A 14 -12.74 10.38 -11.11
N LEU A 15 -11.75 10.19 -11.99
CA LEU A 15 -10.55 9.40 -11.67
C LEU A 15 -9.74 10.06 -10.56
N VAL A 16 -9.55 11.37 -10.62
CA VAL A 16 -8.84 12.14 -9.58
C VAL A 16 -9.58 12.08 -8.24
N ALA A 17 -10.89 12.30 -8.22
CA ALA A 17 -11.68 12.25 -6.98
C ALA A 17 -11.66 10.85 -6.32
N ALA A 18 -11.68 9.78 -7.11
CA ALA A 18 -11.55 8.41 -6.60
C ALA A 18 -10.12 8.12 -6.09
N SER A 19 -9.11 8.79 -6.64
CA SER A 19 -7.70 8.52 -6.35
C SER A 19 -7.13 9.34 -5.20
N VAL A 20 -7.71 10.51 -4.87
CA VAL A 20 -7.20 11.41 -3.82
C VAL A 20 -7.25 10.74 -2.43
N GLY A 21 -8.33 10.04 -2.10
CA GLY A 21 -8.41 9.31 -0.82
C GLY A 21 -7.32 8.27 -0.70
N ASN A 22 -7.15 7.45 -1.74
CA ASN A 22 -6.09 6.47 -1.82
C ASN A 22 -4.69 7.09 -1.65
N ALA A 23 -4.43 8.24 -2.30
CA ALA A 23 -3.15 8.93 -2.17
C ALA A 23 -2.88 9.40 -0.73
N ILE A 24 -3.87 9.98 -0.03
CA ILE A 24 -3.74 10.44 1.35
C ILE A 24 -3.41 9.27 2.29
N GLU A 25 -4.09 8.14 2.12
CA GLU A 25 -3.85 6.95 2.92
C GLU A 25 -2.43 6.41 2.73
N TRP A 26 -1.97 6.26 1.49
CA TRP A 26 -0.63 5.74 1.21
C TRP A 26 0.47 6.70 1.61
N TYR A 27 0.23 8.02 1.54
CA TYR A 27 1.15 9.02 2.09
C TYR A 27 1.37 8.79 3.58
N ASP A 28 0.28 8.67 4.35
CA ASP A 28 0.34 8.54 5.82
C ASP A 28 1.06 7.25 6.26
N TRP A 29 0.77 6.12 5.59
CA TRP A 29 1.47 4.87 5.84
C TRP A 29 2.96 4.94 5.52
N THR A 30 3.33 5.63 4.44
CA THR A 30 4.71 5.80 4.02
C THR A 30 5.49 6.66 5.00
N ILE A 31 4.95 7.82 5.40
CA ILE A 31 5.67 8.71 6.34
C ILE A 31 5.93 8.03 7.68
N TYR A 32 4.97 7.27 8.22
CA TYR A 32 5.20 6.53 9.45
C TYR A 32 6.37 5.56 9.33
N ALA A 33 6.38 4.74 8.28
CA ALA A 33 7.44 3.76 8.09
C ALA A 33 8.80 4.41 7.83
N THR A 34 8.87 5.39 6.94
CA THR A 34 10.14 6.01 6.51
C THR A 34 10.72 6.97 7.53
N PHE A 35 9.88 7.73 8.25
CA PHE A 35 10.32 8.65 9.30
C PHE A 35 10.54 7.98 10.67
N SER A 36 10.25 6.67 10.79
CA SER A 36 10.55 5.91 12.01
C SER A 36 12.00 6.05 12.48
N ILE A 37 12.94 6.24 11.55
CA ILE A 37 14.37 6.48 11.82
C ILE A 37 14.62 7.68 12.76
N TYR A 38 13.71 8.65 12.79
CA TYR A 38 13.81 9.84 13.61
C TYR A 38 12.98 9.78 14.89
N PHE A 39 11.79 9.16 14.87
CA PHE A 39 10.90 9.18 16.04
C PHE A 39 10.87 7.88 16.85
N ALA A 40 11.44 6.78 16.36
CA ALA A 40 11.38 5.51 17.08
C ALA A 40 11.88 5.63 18.53
N LYS A 41 13.02 6.31 18.75
CA LYS A 41 13.58 6.54 20.08
C LYS A 41 12.76 7.50 20.94
N VAL A 42 12.00 8.40 20.30
CA VAL A 42 11.14 9.36 21.01
C VAL A 42 10.01 8.64 21.75
N PHE A 43 9.49 7.55 21.17
CA PHE A 43 8.40 6.76 21.75
C PHE A 43 8.89 5.50 22.46
N PHE A 44 10.02 4.92 22.05
CA PHE A 44 10.55 3.65 22.55
C PHE A 44 12.03 3.79 22.95
N PRO A 45 12.33 4.45 24.08
CA PRO A 45 13.72 4.63 24.56
C PRO A 45 14.26 3.33 25.17
N ALA A 46 14.53 2.34 24.34
CA ALA A 46 14.97 1.02 24.78
C ALA A 46 16.49 0.89 25.02
N GLY A 47 17.24 2.00 25.00
CA GLY A 47 18.72 1.98 25.11
C GLY A 47 19.44 1.38 23.89
N ASN A 48 18.69 0.85 22.92
CA ASN A 48 19.19 0.24 21.69
C ASN A 48 18.31 0.65 20.50
N ASP A 49 18.94 1.22 19.46
CA ASP A 49 18.28 1.70 18.26
C ASP A 49 17.50 0.61 17.51
N ALA A 50 18.07 -0.59 17.45
CA ALA A 50 17.43 -1.72 16.78
C ALA A 50 16.13 -2.12 17.49
N LEU A 51 16.11 -2.13 18.84
CA LEU A 51 14.91 -2.45 19.61
C LEU A 51 13.82 -1.37 19.46
N ALA A 52 14.19 -0.09 19.42
CA ALA A 52 13.27 1.00 19.16
C ALA A 52 12.62 0.88 17.77
N GLN A 53 13.40 0.52 16.75
CA GLN A 53 12.90 0.26 15.40
C GLN A 53 11.99 -0.98 15.33
N ILE A 54 12.32 -2.06 16.01
CA ILE A 54 11.48 -3.26 16.11
C ILE A 54 10.12 -2.92 16.74
N ASN A 55 10.11 -2.17 17.86
CA ASN A 55 8.88 -1.76 18.56
C ASN A 55 8.01 -0.84 17.66
N THR A 56 8.65 0.08 16.92
CA THR A 56 7.95 0.95 15.97
C THR A 56 7.37 0.13 14.81
N ALA A 57 8.12 -0.84 14.28
CA ALA A 57 7.65 -1.75 13.24
C ALA A 57 6.55 -2.70 13.74
N ALA A 58 6.60 -3.13 15.01
CA ALA A 58 5.53 -3.92 15.63
C ALA A 58 4.23 -3.10 15.75
N THR A 59 4.32 -1.82 16.14
CA THR A 59 3.17 -0.90 16.16
C THR A 59 2.57 -0.71 14.77
N TYR A 60 3.41 -0.62 13.74
CA TYR A 60 3.00 -0.59 12.34
C TYR A 60 2.26 -1.88 11.95
N ALA A 61 2.84 -3.05 12.24
CA ALA A 61 2.25 -4.35 11.94
C ALA A 61 0.90 -4.55 12.64
N LEU A 62 0.80 -4.20 13.93
CA LEU A 62 -0.45 -4.32 14.69
C LEU A 62 -1.61 -3.55 14.03
N ALA A 63 -1.36 -2.34 13.52
CA ALA A 63 -2.38 -1.55 12.84
C ALA A 63 -2.97 -2.27 11.61
N PHE A 64 -2.18 -3.11 10.92
CA PHE A 64 -2.66 -3.91 9.78
C PHE A 64 -3.67 -4.98 10.18
N PHE A 65 -3.53 -5.57 11.36
CA PHE A 65 -4.50 -6.57 11.84
C PHE A 65 -5.87 -5.97 12.15
N PHE A 66 -5.96 -4.65 12.37
CA PHE A 66 -7.24 -3.96 12.52
C PHE A 66 -7.92 -3.59 11.21
N ARG A 67 -7.26 -3.71 10.04
CA ARG A 67 -7.86 -3.42 8.72
C ARG A 67 -9.10 -4.26 8.41
N PRO A 68 -9.11 -5.61 8.59
CA PRO A 68 -10.31 -6.41 8.36
C PRO A 68 -11.48 -5.99 9.26
N LEU A 69 -11.18 -5.65 10.52
CA LEU A 69 -12.19 -5.16 11.48
C LEU A 69 -12.75 -3.80 11.02
N GLY A 70 -11.87 -2.90 10.58
CA GLY A 70 -12.26 -1.60 10.01
C GLY A 70 -13.16 -1.75 8.80
N GLY A 71 -12.80 -2.64 7.87
CA GLY A 71 -13.61 -2.96 6.70
C GLY A 71 -15.02 -3.45 7.07
N TYR A 72 -15.13 -4.28 8.10
CA TYR A 72 -16.42 -4.75 8.61
C TYR A 72 -17.23 -3.63 9.30
N LEU A 73 -16.61 -2.90 10.25
CA LEU A 73 -17.30 -1.87 11.03
C LEU A 73 -17.74 -0.69 10.17
N LEU A 74 -16.82 -0.15 9.35
CA LEU A 74 -17.09 0.99 8.48
C LEU A 74 -17.97 0.61 7.30
N GLY A 75 -17.84 -0.62 6.78
CA GLY A 75 -18.74 -1.18 5.79
C GLY A 75 -20.17 -1.28 6.33
N ARG A 76 -20.36 -1.79 7.56
CA ARG A 76 -21.67 -1.83 8.21
C ARG A 76 -22.23 -0.42 8.47
N TRP A 77 -21.38 0.51 8.87
CA TRP A 77 -21.79 1.91 9.06
C TRP A 77 -22.26 2.54 7.74
N ALA A 78 -21.52 2.31 6.63
CA ALA A 78 -21.92 2.74 5.30
C ALA A 78 -23.26 2.14 4.86
N ASP A 79 -23.51 0.90 5.21
CA ASP A 79 -24.78 0.20 4.90
C ASP A 79 -25.97 0.72 5.68
N VAL A 80 -25.76 1.23 6.91
CA VAL A 80 -26.87 1.70 7.80
C VAL A 80 -27.12 3.20 7.63
N ARG A 81 -26.05 4.01 7.54
CA ARG A 81 -26.15 5.49 7.53
C ARG A 81 -25.80 6.13 6.17
N GLY A 82 -25.44 5.33 5.17
CA GLY A 82 -25.06 5.81 3.84
C GLY A 82 -23.54 5.82 3.61
N ARG A 83 -23.14 5.82 2.35
CA ARG A 83 -21.71 5.78 1.97
C ARG A 83 -20.98 7.09 2.31
N LYS A 84 -21.61 8.25 2.09
CA LYS A 84 -20.99 9.55 2.31
C LYS A 84 -20.56 9.75 3.79
N PRO A 85 -21.40 9.51 4.82
CA PRO A 85 -20.97 9.59 6.22
C PRO A 85 -19.84 8.63 6.58
N ALA A 86 -19.86 7.41 6.04
CA ALA A 86 -18.80 6.43 6.27
C ALA A 86 -17.46 6.89 5.66
N MET A 87 -17.48 7.40 4.43
CA MET A 87 -16.28 7.96 3.76
C MET A 87 -15.74 9.20 4.47
N ILE A 88 -16.59 10.03 5.03
CA ILE A 88 -16.17 11.17 5.88
C ILE A 88 -15.51 10.65 7.16
N GLY A 89 -16.10 9.64 7.80
CA GLY A 89 -15.56 9.04 9.01
C GLY A 89 -14.18 8.39 8.79
N THR A 90 -13.94 7.72 7.64
CA THR A 90 -12.62 7.16 7.31
C THR A 90 -11.57 8.25 7.21
N ILE A 91 -11.83 9.34 6.47
CA ILE A 91 -10.89 10.46 6.36
C ILE A 91 -10.62 11.11 7.72
N LEU A 92 -11.66 11.31 8.54
CA LEU A 92 -11.50 11.89 9.88
C LEU A 92 -10.63 11.02 10.78
N LEU A 93 -10.78 9.68 10.73
CA LEU A 93 -9.92 8.76 11.46
C LEU A 93 -8.47 8.83 10.97
N MET A 94 -8.25 8.93 9.67
CA MET A 94 -6.92 9.02 9.08
C MET A 94 -6.26 10.36 9.40
N ALA A 95 -6.89 11.48 9.06
CA ALA A 95 -6.35 12.82 9.29
C ALA A 95 -6.18 13.10 10.79
N GLY A 96 -7.17 12.72 11.61
CA GLY A 96 -7.10 12.84 13.06
C GLY A 96 -5.96 12.02 13.66
N GLY A 97 -5.74 10.79 13.16
CA GLY A 97 -4.61 9.96 13.55
C GLY A 97 -3.26 10.60 13.23
N SER A 98 -3.09 11.16 12.02
CA SER A 98 -1.87 11.86 11.62
C SER A 98 -1.62 13.11 12.47
N LEU A 99 -2.63 13.96 12.66
CA LEU A 99 -2.51 15.15 13.51
C LEU A 99 -2.23 14.77 14.97
N LEU A 100 -2.87 13.72 15.48
CA LEU A 100 -2.59 13.21 16.82
C LEU A 100 -1.13 12.80 16.94
N ILE A 101 -0.60 12.01 16.01
CA ILE A 101 0.82 11.60 16.03
C ILE A 101 1.73 12.83 16.02
N ALA A 102 1.42 13.85 15.21
CA ALA A 102 2.22 15.08 15.12
C ALA A 102 2.36 15.83 16.45
N VAL A 103 1.35 15.75 17.34
CA VAL A 103 1.33 16.49 18.61
C VAL A 103 1.61 15.60 19.83
N LEU A 104 1.81 14.29 19.66
CA LEU A 104 2.07 13.38 20.77
C LEU A 104 3.34 13.78 21.53
N PRO A 105 3.30 13.76 22.88
CA PRO A 105 4.49 13.86 23.70
C PRO A 105 5.34 12.59 23.55
N GLY A 106 6.67 12.73 23.70
CA GLY A 106 7.58 11.59 23.73
C GLY A 106 7.52 10.84 25.07
N PHE A 107 8.25 9.72 25.14
CA PHE A 107 8.34 8.90 26.34
C PHE A 107 8.91 9.67 27.56
N GLU A 108 9.87 10.56 27.36
CA GLU A 108 10.43 11.39 28.45
C GLU A 108 9.39 12.27 29.14
N GLN A 109 8.34 12.68 28.42
CA GLN A 109 7.28 13.57 28.92
C GLN A 109 6.07 12.80 29.47
N ALA A 110 5.67 11.73 28.78
CA ALA A 110 4.43 10.99 29.06
C ALA A 110 4.64 9.53 29.51
N GLY A 111 5.89 9.06 29.61
CA GLY A 111 6.19 7.69 29.99
C GLY A 111 5.49 6.68 29.05
N TRP A 112 4.96 5.61 29.61
CA TRP A 112 4.26 4.55 28.86
C TRP A 112 2.99 5.01 28.12
N LEU A 113 2.47 6.18 28.46
CA LEU A 113 1.30 6.73 27.75
C LEU A 113 1.65 7.11 26.31
N ALA A 114 2.90 7.53 26.04
CA ALA A 114 3.35 7.92 24.69
C ALA A 114 3.24 6.77 23.68
N PRO A 115 3.83 5.58 23.87
CA PRO A 115 3.67 4.47 22.93
C PRO A 115 2.23 3.93 22.86
N VAL A 116 1.46 3.98 23.94
CA VAL A 116 0.05 3.58 23.94
C VAL A 116 -0.78 4.51 23.05
N LEU A 117 -0.62 5.82 23.17
CA LEU A 117 -1.31 6.80 22.33
C LEU A 117 -0.89 6.67 20.86
N LEU A 118 0.40 6.43 20.59
CA LEU A 118 0.88 6.15 19.23
C LEU A 118 0.18 4.91 18.65
N LEU A 119 0.10 3.81 19.41
CA LEU A 119 -0.59 2.59 18.99
C LEU A 119 -2.08 2.85 18.72
N LEU A 120 -2.77 3.58 19.60
CA LEU A 120 -4.19 3.92 19.40
C LEU A 120 -4.41 4.77 18.14
N ALA A 121 -3.54 5.74 17.87
CA ALA A 121 -3.57 6.51 16.62
C ALA A 121 -3.40 5.59 15.40
N ARG A 122 -2.45 4.65 15.45
CA ARG A 122 -2.20 3.67 14.38
C ARG A 122 -3.36 2.70 14.19
N ILE A 123 -4.01 2.25 15.26
CA ILE A 123 -5.22 1.41 15.19
C ILE A 123 -6.35 2.18 14.50
N ALA A 124 -6.58 3.45 14.86
CA ALA A 124 -7.59 4.29 14.22
C ALA A 124 -7.35 4.43 12.71
N GLN A 125 -6.09 4.66 12.30
CA GLN A 125 -5.68 4.70 10.90
C GLN A 125 -5.83 3.33 10.21
N GLY A 126 -5.50 2.22 10.88
CA GLY A 126 -5.71 0.85 10.39
C GLY A 126 -7.19 0.52 10.16
N LEU A 127 -8.07 0.93 11.05
CA LEU A 127 -9.52 0.79 10.89
C LEU A 127 -10.03 1.55 9.67
N SER A 128 -9.49 2.75 9.39
CA SER A 128 -9.86 3.57 8.23
C SER A 128 -9.63 2.85 6.90
N LEU A 129 -8.49 2.17 6.76
CA LEU A 129 -8.00 1.64 5.48
C LEU A 129 -8.74 0.38 4.95
N GLY A 130 -9.52 -0.30 5.80
CA GLY A 130 -9.99 -1.69 5.54
C GLY A 130 -10.89 -1.90 4.32
N GLY A 131 -11.55 -0.87 3.78
CA GLY A 131 -12.56 -1.03 2.72
C GLY A 131 -12.19 -0.42 1.35
N GLU A 132 -11.15 0.42 1.26
CA GLU A 132 -10.95 1.27 0.09
C GLU A 132 -10.37 0.53 -1.13
N VAL A 133 -9.37 -0.34 -0.93
CA VAL A 133 -8.67 -1.04 -2.04
C VAL A 133 -9.62 -1.94 -2.85
N SER A 134 -10.49 -2.70 -2.18
CA SER A 134 -11.44 -3.61 -2.84
C SER A 134 -12.50 -2.85 -3.64
N ASN A 135 -13.00 -1.74 -3.08
CA ASN A 135 -13.98 -0.89 -3.75
C ASN A 135 -13.37 -0.16 -4.97
N ALA A 136 -12.17 0.39 -4.83
CA ALA A 136 -11.49 1.08 -5.92
C ALA A 136 -11.10 0.13 -7.05
N SER A 137 -10.60 -1.08 -6.73
CA SER A 137 -10.23 -2.09 -7.74
C SER A 137 -11.45 -2.59 -8.50
N ALA A 138 -12.56 -2.90 -7.80
CA ALA A 138 -13.80 -3.31 -8.45
C ALA A 138 -14.35 -2.19 -9.34
N TYR A 139 -14.40 -0.97 -8.85
CA TYR A 139 -14.87 0.19 -9.60
C TYR A 139 -14.06 0.43 -10.88
N LEU A 140 -12.72 0.49 -10.79
CA LEU A 140 -11.85 0.68 -11.94
C LEU A 140 -11.99 -0.45 -12.98
N GLY A 141 -12.14 -1.70 -12.51
CA GLY A 141 -12.35 -2.85 -13.38
C GLY A 141 -13.68 -2.80 -14.13
N GLU A 142 -14.75 -2.29 -13.49
CA GLU A 142 -16.11 -2.21 -14.06
C GLU A 142 -16.27 -1.06 -15.05
N ILE A 143 -15.64 0.10 -14.78
CA ILE A 143 -15.73 1.27 -15.70
C ILE A 143 -14.77 1.17 -16.88
N ALA A 144 -13.73 0.34 -16.79
CA ALA A 144 -12.73 0.22 -17.84
C ALA A 144 -13.24 -0.59 -19.03
N PRO A 145 -13.04 -0.10 -20.29
CA PRO A 145 -13.28 -0.91 -21.48
C PRO A 145 -12.49 -2.22 -21.40
N PRO A 146 -13.06 -3.37 -21.85
CA PRO A 146 -12.41 -4.68 -21.74
C PRO A 146 -11.01 -4.75 -22.38
N ASP A 147 -10.79 -3.99 -23.45
CA ASP A 147 -9.53 -3.90 -24.19
C ASP A 147 -8.48 -2.94 -23.56
N ARG A 148 -8.86 -2.18 -22.51
CA ARG A 148 -8.02 -1.13 -21.89
C ARG A 148 -7.94 -1.19 -20.38
N ARG A 149 -8.35 -2.29 -19.76
CA ARG A 149 -8.37 -2.42 -18.30
C ARG A 149 -7.00 -2.24 -17.64
N GLY A 150 -5.90 -2.66 -18.30
CA GLY A 150 -4.55 -2.43 -17.80
C GLY A 150 -4.22 -0.94 -17.66
N ARG A 151 -4.50 -0.15 -18.69
CA ARG A 151 -4.28 1.32 -18.65
C ARG A 151 -5.10 2.00 -17.56
N TYR A 152 -6.36 1.59 -17.37
CA TYR A 152 -7.23 2.16 -16.31
C TYR A 152 -6.76 1.73 -14.91
N SER A 153 -6.32 0.50 -14.76
CA SER A 153 -5.75 -0.02 -13.51
C SER A 153 -4.49 0.73 -13.06
N ALA A 154 -3.68 1.17 -14.02
CA ALA A 154 -2.46 1.93 -13.76
C ALA A 154 -2.73 3.22 -12.95
N PHE A 155 -3.88 3.88 -13.13
CA PHE A 155 -4.21 5.11 -12.40
C PHE A 155 -4.30 4.92 -10.88
N PHE A 156 -4.70 3.74 -10.41
CA PHE A 156 -4.70 3.44 -8.97
C PHE A 156 -3.29 3.56 -8.38
N TYR A 157 -2.31 2.92 -9.02
CA TYR A 157 -0.93 2.92 -8.52
C TYR A 157 -0.14 4.18 -8.91
N ILE A 158 -0.57 4.94 -9.93
CA ILE A 158 -0.07 6.30 -10.15
C ILE A 158 -0.41 7.18 -8.94
N SER A 159 -1.64 7.11 -8.40
CA SER A 159 -2.00 7.89 -7.21
C SER A 159 -1.24 7.45 -5.96
N THR A 160 -1.10 6.13 -5.74
CA THR A 160 -0.28 5.57 -4.66
C THR A 160 1.18 6.02 -4.77
N GLY A 161 1.78 5.85 -5.94
CA GLY A 161 3.18 6.22 -6.18
C GLY A 161 3.41 7.73 -6.06
N SER A 162 2.47 8.56 -6.51
CA SER A 162 2.55 10.02 -6.34
C SER A 162 2.55 10.43 -4.86
N ALA A 163 1.78 9.75 -4.03
CA ALA A 163 1.75 9.97 -2.59
C ALA A 163 3.09 9.57 -1.92
N VAL A 164 3.63 8.42 -2.29
CA VAL A 164 4.95 7.96 -1.81
C VAL A 164 6.06 8.90 -2.30
N LEU A 165 5.98 9.37 -3.56
CA LEU A 165 6.93 10.34 -4.10
C LEU A 165 6.89 11.65 -3.30
N LEU A 166 5.72 12.16 -2.97
CA LEU A 166 5.58 13.33 -2.12
C LEU A 166 6.22 13.11 -0.75
N ALA A 167 5.98 11.96 -0.13
CA ALA A 167 6.54 11.61 1.18
C ALA A 167 8.09 11.51 1.12
N SER A 168 8.63 10.87 0.06
CA SER A 168 10.08 10.68 -0.08
C SER A 168 10.81 11.96 -0.44
N VAL A 169 10.24 12.81 -1.32
CA VAL A 169 10.77 14.14 -1.63
C VAL A 169 10.76 15.02 -0.39
N LEU A 170 9.69 15.03 0.39
CA LEU A 170 9.64 15.75 1.66
C LEU A 170 10.71 15.22 2.63
N GLY A 171 10.89 13.89 2.69
CA GLY A 171 11.96 13.27 3.49
C GLY A 171 13.35 13.71 3.06
N PHE A 172 13.61 13.74 1.75
CA PHE A 172 14.87 14.25 1.21
C PHE A 172 15.10 15.73 1.57
N LEU A 173 14.12 16.60 1.36
CA LEU A 173 14.21 18.01 1.66
C LEU A 173 14.48 18.26 3.14
N LEU A 174 13.75 17.57 4.03
CA LEU A 174 13.96 17.70 5.47
C LEU A 174 15.33 17.17 5.91
N ALA A 175 15.77 16.02 5.37
CA ALA A 175 17.07 15.44 5.70
C ALA A 175 18.25 16.26 5.14
N HIS A 176 18.03 17.04 4.06
CA HIS A 176 19.02 17.92 3.47
C HIS A 176 19.12 19.28 4.18
N THR A 177 17.98 19.81 4.67
CA THR A 177 17.91 21.17 5.22
C THR A 177 18.01 21.22 6.74
N LEU A 178 17.63 20.18 7.45
CA LEU A 178 17.63 20.11 8.91
C LEU A 178 18.76 19.23 9.44
N SER A 179 19.34 19.62 10.57
CA SER A 179 20.28 18.77 11.28
C SER A 179 19.58 17.52 11.83
N THR A 180 20.32 16.43 12.05
CA THR A 180 19.78 15.21 12.67
C THR A 180 19.13 15.51 14.02
N GLN A 181 19.68 16.42 14.81
CA GLN A 181 19.12 16.85 16.08
C GLN A 181 17.76 17.55 15.90
N ALA A 182 17.61 18.43 14.91
CA ALA A 182 16.34 19.09 14.59
C ALA A 182 15.30 18.06 14.09
N LEU A 183 15.72 17.11 13.25
CA LEU A 183 14.85 16.03 12.75
C LEU A 183 14.31 15.15 13.88
N THR A 184 15.16 14.73 14.84
CA THR A 184 14.74 13.89 15.96
C THR A 184 13.95 14.67 17.01
N SER A 185 14.14 15.99 17.16
CA SER A 185 13.38 16.78 18.14
C SER A 185 12.00 17.16 17.64
N TYR A 186 11.87 17.78 16.46
CA TYR A 186 10.58 18.25 15.94
C TYR A 186 10.35 17.97 14.45
N GLY A 187 11.42 17.84 13.64
CA GLY A 187 11.31 17.74 12.18
C GLY A 187 10.51 16.53 11.70
N TRP A 188 10.54 15.43 12.42
CA TRP A 188 9.75 14.24 12.12
C TRP A 188 8.22 14.46 12.23
N ARG A 189 7.77 15.53 12.93
CA ARG A 189 6.36 15.88 13.04
C ARG A 189 5.81 16.53 11.78
N ILE A 190 6.66 17.22 11.01
CA ILE A 190 6.25 17.97 9.81
C ILE A 190 5.51 17.11 8.80
N PRO A 191 5.98 15.91 8.40
CA PRO A 191 5.25 15.04 7.48
C PRO A 191 3.86 14.64 7.98
N PHE A 192 3.68 14.43 9.29
CA PHE A 192 2.37 14.09 9.87
C PHE A 192 1.42 15.28 9.86
N VAL A 193 1.90 16.50 10.08
CA VAL A 193 1.10 17.73 9.90
C VAL A 193 0.66 17.86 8.45
N VAL A 194 1.58 17.66 7.48
CA VAL A 194 1.24 17.67 6.05
C VAL A 194 0.19 16.60 5.74
N GLY A 195 0.32 15.38 6.27
CA GLY A 195 -0.67 14.30 6.14
C GLY A 195 -2.04 14.69 6.66
N GLY A 196 -2.08 15.31 7.85
CA GLY A 196 -3.31 15.84 8.44
C GLY A 196 -3.98 16.91 7.57
N VAL A 197 -3.19 17.86 7.05
CA VAL A 197 -3.69 18.91 6.13
C VAL A 197 -4.23 18.32 4.84
N LEU A 198 -3.49 17.37 4.23
CA LEU A 198 -3.96 16.64 3.04
C LEU A 198 -5.27 15.91 3.33
N GLY A 199 -5.40 15.30 4.51
CA GLY A 199 -6.63 14.66 4.96
C GLY A 199 -7.80 15.64 5.08
N LEU A 200 -7.58 16.84 5.62
CA LEU A 200 -8.61 17.89 5.68
C LEU A 200 -9.01 18.38 4.28
N ILE A 201 -8.06 18.54 3.35
CA ILE A 201 -8.36 18.86 1.95
C ILE A 201 -9.20 17.73 1.33
N GLY A 202 -8.83 16.46 1.55
CA GLY A 202 -9.60 15.30 1.10
C GLY A 202 -11.01 15.27 1.67
N LEU A 203 -11.18 15.66 2.94
CA LEU A 203 -12.49 15.81 3.59
C LEU A 203 -13.37 16.84 2.88
N VAL A 204 -12.83 18.02 2.59
CA VAL A 204 -13.55 19.09 1.86
C VAL A 204 -13.95 18.58 0.48
N LEU A 205 -13.04 17.95 -0.27
CA LEU A 205 -13.33 17.42 -1.60
C LEU A 205 -14.42 16.33 -1.57
N ARG A 206 -14.40 15.42 -0.60
CA ARG A 206 -15.43 14.37 -0.46
C ARG A 206 -16.77 14.91 0.08
N SER A 207 -16.77 15.96 0.86
CA SER A 207 -18.02 16.59 1.36
C SER A 207 -18.87 17.16 0.22
N THR A 208 -18.24 17.57 -0.89
CA THR A 208 -18.93 18.10 -2.10
C THR A 208 -19.51 17.01 -3.01
N LEU A 209 -19.12 15.73 -2.83
CA LEU A 209 -19.65 14.63 -3.62
C LEU A 209 -21.11 14.37 -3.28
N ARG A 210 -21.96 14.21 -4.32
CA ARG A 210 -23.36 13.79 -4.13
C ARG A 210 -23.41 12.29 -3.85
N GLU A 211 -24.36 11.87 -3.02
CA GLU A 211 -24.63 10.45 -2.78
C GLU A 211 -25.05 9.74 -4.08
N THR A 212 -24.51 8.57 -4.34
CA THR A 212 -24.82 7.82 -5.57
C THR A 212 -26.10 7.00 -5.41
N GLU A 213 -27.10 7.24 -6.29
CA GLU A 213 -28.42 6.58 -6.30
C GLU A 213 -28.44 5.04 -6.51
N PRO A 214 -27.46 4.38 -7.14
CA PRO A 214 -27.55 2.95 -7.44
C PRO A 214 -27.48 2.02 -6.24
N PHE A 215 -27.08 2.50 -5.06
CA PHE A 215 -26.86 1.67 -3.87
C PHE A 215 -28.17 1.18 -3.20
N ALA A 216 -29.29 1.83 -3.46
CA ALA A 216 -30.58 1.50 -2.85
C ALA A 216 -31.21 0.20 -3.41
N GLN A 217 -30.74 -0.31 -4.57
CA GLN A 217 -31.42 -1.39 -5.29
C GLN A 217 -30.82 -2.79 -5.15
N ASN A 218 -29.59 -2.96 -4.64
CA ASN A 218 -28.93 -4.28 -4.63
C ASN A 218 -28.55 -4.75 -3.21
N LYS A 219 -29.53 -5.25 -2.45
CA LYS A 219 -29.40 -5.72 -1.05
C LYS A 219 -29.17 -7.22 -0.87
N LYS A 220 -28.54 -7.94 -1.78
CA LYS A 220 -28.19 -9.35 -1.53
C LYS A 220 -26.84 -9.40 -0.79
N ARG A 221 -26.89 -9.51 0.54
CA ARG A 221 -25.71 -9.73 1.40
C ARG A 221 -25.33 -11.21 1.41
N VAL A 222 -24.05 -11.50 1.13
CA VAL A 222 -23.49 -12.84 1.36
C VAL A 222 -23.17 -12.97 2.86
N ALA A 223 -23.84 -13.90 3.53
CA ALA A 223 -23.77 -14.05 5.00
C ALA A 223 -22.39 -14.50 5.53
N GLN A 224 -21.57 -15.18 4.74
CA GLN A 224 -20.23 -15.68 5.13
C GLN A 224 -19.26 -15.60 3.94
N PRO A 225 -18.69 -14.41 3.65
CA PRO A 225 -17.92 -14.18 2.43
C PRO A 225 -16.67 -15.07 2.33
N LEU A 226 -15.93 -15.27 3.43
CA LEU A 226 -14.71 -16.09 3.45
C LEU A 226 -15.01 -17.55 3.13
N ARG A 227 -16.00 -18.15 3.81
CA ARG A 227 -16.37 -19.55 3.61
C ARG A 227 -16.97 -19.79 2.23
N THR A 228 -17.82 -18.88 1.77
CA THR A 228 -18.49 -18.96 0.47
C THR A 228 -17.48 -18.89 -0.67
N THR A 229 -16.58 -17.91 -0.65
CA THR A 229 -15.57 -17.74 -1.71
C THR A 229 -14.58 -18.91 -1.72
N LEU A 230 -14.12 -19.39 -0.55
CA LEU A 230 -13.20 -20.53 -0.47
C LEU A 230 -13.82 -21.83 -1.00
N ARG A 231 -15.11 -22.08 -0.71
CA ARG A 231 -15.79 -23.29 -1.15
C ARG A 231 -16.17 -23.27 -2.63
N GLN A 232 -16.66 -22.14 -3.12
CA GLN A 232 -17.17 -22.01 -4.48
C GLN A 232 -16.10 -21.67 -5.50
N TYR A 233 -15.05 -20.91 -5.09
CA TYR A 233 -14.02 -20.40 -5.99
C TYR A 233 -12.59 -20.61 -5.46
N PRO A 234 -12.21 -21.85 -5.05
CA PRO A 234 -10.91 -22.10 -4.40
C PRO A 234 -9.71 -21.73 -5.29
N LYS A 235 -9.82 -21.97 -6.59
CA LYS A 235 -8.76 -21.62 -7.55
C LYS A 235 -8.57 -20.08 -7.65
N ALA A 236 -9.66 -19.31 -7.71
CA ALA A 236 -9.60 -17.87 -7.77
C ALA A 236 -8.99 -17.28 -6.48
N VAL A 237 -9.35 -17.83 -5.32
CA VAL A 237 -8.73 -17.47 -4.02
C VAL A 237 -7.24 -17.80 -4.04
N GLY A 238 -6.84 -18.99 -4.50
CA GLY A 238 -5.43 -19.39 -4.60
C GLY A 238 -4.63 -18.47 -5.51
N TRP A 239 -5.15 -18.09 -6.68
CA TRP A 239 -4.50 -17.13 -7.58
C TRP A 239 -4.43 -15.73 -6.97
N LEU A 240 -5.50 -15.24 -6.33
CA LEU A 240 -5.48 -13.94 -5.65
C LEU A 240 -4.44 -13.91 -4.54
N VAL A 241 -4.44 -14.89 -3.64
CA VAL A 241 -3.47 -14.98 -2.52
C VAL A 241 -2.05 -15.08 -3.05
N GLY A 242 -1.78 -15.98 -4.01
CA GLY A 242 -0.45 -16.18 -4.55
C GLY A 242 0.10 -14.95 -5.27
N THR A 243 -0.71 -14.26 -6.08
CA THR A 243 -0.27 -13.02 -6.75
C THR A 243 -0.14 -11.85 -5.77
N THR A 244 -1.00 -11.77 -4.75
CA THR A 244 -0.94 -10.73 -3.72
C THR A 244 0.23 -10.94 -2.77
N ALA A 245 0.63 -12.18 -2.46
CA ALA A 245 1.70 -12.49 -1.51
C ALA A 245 3.03 -11.83 -1.89
N VAL A 246 3.54 -12.10 -3.09
CA VAL A 246 4.78 -11.48 -3.56
C VAL A 246 4.61 -9.98 -3.77
N SER A 247 3.47 -9.55 -4.31
CA SER A 247 3.18 -8.15 -4.58
C SER A 247 3.25 -7.31 -3.30
N THR A 248 2.56 -7.74 -2.25
CA THR A 248 2.51 -7.02 -0.99
C THR A 248 3.86 -7.03 -0.27
N LEU A 249 4.57 -8.16 -0.30
CA LEU A 249 5.88 -8.24 0.32
C LEU A 249 6.89 -7.31 -0.38
N VAL A 250 6.90 -7.25 -1.72
CA VAL A 250 7.70 -6.30 -2.50
C VAL A 250 7.32 -4.86 -2.16
N TYR A 251 6.01 -4.53 -2.16
CA TYR A 251 5.54 -3.18 -1.83
C TYR A 251 6.09 -2.71 -0.48
N TYR A 252 5.85 -3.49 0.57
CA TYR A 252 6.24 -3.09 1.93
C TYR A 252 7.76 -3.17 2.16
N THR A 253 8.46 -4.00 1.40
CA THR A 253 9.94 -3.99 1.39
C THR A 253 10.44 -2.64 0.90
N TYR A 254 10.07 -2.24 -0.31
CA TYR A 254 10.65 -1.05 -0.94
C TYR A 254 10.09 0.27 -0.40
N PHE A 255 8.80 0.36 -0.13
CA PHE A 255 8.17 1.62 0.31
C PHE A 255 8.13 1.83 1.83
N SER A 256 8.36 0.78 2.63
CA SER A 256 8.23 0.90 4.09
C SER A 256 9.44 0.38 4.86
N ALA A 257 10.00 -0.76 4.49
CA ALA A 257 11.01 -1.44 5.30
C ALA A 257 12.44 -1.04 4.93
N LEU A 258 12.70 -0.78 3.64
CA LEU A 258 14.05 -0.58 3.14
C LEU A 258 14.70 0.71 3.64
N THR A 259 13.93 1.81 3.80
CA THR A 259 14.43 3.08 4.33
C THR A 259 14.99 2.92 5.76
N PRO A 260 14.21 2.47 6.76
CA PRO A 260 14.77 2.28 8.10
C PRO A 260 15.89 1.24 8.12
N PHE A 261 15.79 0.16 7.36
CA PHE A 261 16.84 -0.86 7.29
C PHE A 261 18.16 -0.29 6.73
N ALA A 262 18.11 0.47 5.62
CA ALA A 262 19.31 1.06 5.01
C ALA A 262 19.99 2.06 5.96
N VAL A 263 19.22 2.90 6.65
CA VAL A 263 19.77 3.91 7.57
C VAL A 263 20.31 3.27 8.85
N THR A 264 19.54 2.40 9.51
CA THR A 264 19.91 1.87 10.83
C THR A 264 20.88 0.70 10.78
N SER A 265 20.73 -0.20 9.79
CA SER A 265 21.50 -1.45 9.72
C SER A 265 22.64 -1.42 8.69
N ARG A 266 22.56 -0.54 7.69
CA ARG A 266 23.57 -0.38 6.64
C ARG A 266 24.28 0.97 6.70
N HIS A 267 23.96 1.81 7.68
CA HIS A 267 24.56 3.12 7.94
C HIS A 267 24.54 4.07 6.73
N ALA A 268 23.53 3.94 5.86
CA ALA A 268 23.31 4.83 4.74
C ALA A 268 22.85 6.22 5.23
N ALA A 269 23.29 7.29 4.55
CA ALA A 269 22.79 8.61 4.84
C ALA A 269 21.30 8.72 4.51
N ALA A 270 20.49 9.20 5.45
CA ALA A 270 19.04 9.27 5.27
C ALA A 270 18.63 10.07 4.02
N GLN A 271 19.33 11.19 3.74
CA GLN A 271 19.09 11.98 2.53
C GLN A 271 19.30 11.18 1.24
N ASP A 272 20.33 10.30 1.19
CA ASP A 272 20.61 9.48 0.01
C ASP A 272 19.56 8.40 -0.18
N VAL A 273 19.09 7.79 0.93
CA VAL A 273 17.99 6.81 0.89
C VAL A 273 16.68 7.44 0.41
N PHE A 274 16.33 8.64 0.93
CA PHE A 274 15.14 9.34 0.47
C PHE A 274 15.25 9.81 -0.99
N LEU A 275 16.43 10.24 -1.44
CA LEU A 275 16.68 10.61 -2.83
C LEU A 275 16.56 9.39 -3.75
N ALA A 276 17.18 8.27 -3.40
CA ALA A 276 17.10 7.03 -4.16
C ALA A 276 15.66 6.50 -4.24
N LEU A 277 14.91 6.54 -3.12
CA LEU A 277 13.49 6.21 -3.09
C LEU A 277 12.67 7.14 -3.98
N SER A 278 12.97 8.46 -3.99
CA SER A 278 12.28 9.42 -4.83
C SER A 278 12.51 9.14 -6.32
N ILE A 279 13.76 8.87 -6.72
CA ILE A 279 14.10 8.52 -8.11
C ILE A 279 13.41 7.23 -8.53
N GLY A 280 13.51 6.18 -7.71
CA GLY A 280 12.86 4.89 -7.98
C GLY A 280 11.34 5.01 -8.05
N THR A 281 10.73 5.82 -7.18
CA THR A 281 9.27 6.04 -7.18
C THR A 281 8.82 6.88 -8.37
N ALA A 282 9.61 7.87 -8.80
CA ALA A 282 9.33 8.63 -10.02
C ALA A 282 9.33 7.70 -11.26
N LEU A 283 10.30 6.79 -11.34
CA LEU A 283 10.36 5.77 -12.38
C LEU A 283 9.14 4.82 -12.31
N PHE A 284 8.78 4.38 -11.09
CA PHE A 284 7.59 3.55 -10.85
C PHE A 284 6.31 4.22 -11.36
N VAL A 285 6.11 5.50 -11.06
CA VAL A 285 4.94 6.27 -11.54
C VAL A 285 4.95 6.41 -13.05
N ALA A 286 6.10 6.75 -13.65
CA ALA A 286 6.24 6.94 -15.09
C ALA A 286 5.97 5.65 -15.88
N LEU A 287 6.37 4.49 -15.34
CA LEU A 287 6.21 3.18 -16.00
C LEU A 287 4.79 2.59 -15.84
N GLN A 288 3.92 3.09 -14.94
CA GLN A 288 2.60 2.49 -14.70
C GLN A 288 1.75 2.42 -15.96
N TYR A 289 1.56 3.55 -16.64
CA TYR A 289 0.72 3.61 -17.85
C TYR A 289 1.30 2.82 -19.04
N PRO A 290 2.60 2.94 -19.40
CA PRO A 290 3.22 2.12 -20.43
C PRO A 290 3.08 0.61 -20.19
N LEU A 291 3.35 0.14 -18.96
CA LEU A 291 3.24 -1.29 -18.64
C LEU A 291 1.78 -1.76 -18.59
N GLY A 292 0.84 -0.90 -18.16
CA GLY A 292 -0.59 -1.18 -18.28
C GLY A 292 -1.03 -1.33 -19.74
N ALA A 293 -0.53 -0.48 -20.64
CA ALA A 293 -0.76 -0.60 -22.08
C ALA A 293 -0.13 -1.86 -22.68
N LEU A 294 1.06 -2.24 -22.21
CA LEU A 294 1.74 -3.46 -22.63
C LEU A 294 0.92 -4.71 -22.27
N ALA A 295 0.35 -4.73 -21.05
CA ALA A 295 -0.53 -5.82 -20.61
C ALA A 295 -1.83 -5.89 -21.40
N ASP A 296 -2.35 -4.77 -21.85
CA ASP A 296 -3.53 -4.75 -22.75
C ASP A 296 -3.19 -5.38 -24.12
N ARG A 297 -1.92 -5.34 -24.54
CA ARG A 297 -1.45 -5.95 -25.79
C ARG A 297 -1.04 -7.42 -25.65
N PHE A 298 -0.29 -7.78 -24.60
CA PHE A 298 0.35 -9.09 -24.47
C PHE A 298 -0.33 -10.00 -23.44
N GLY A 299 -1.20 -9.48 -22.58
CA GLY A 299 -1.89 -10.22 -21.54
C GLY A 299 -1.35 -9.95 -20.13
N ARG A 300 -2.08 -10.45 -19.12
CA ARG A 300 -1.76 -10.25 -17.69
C ARG A 300 -0.77 -11.29 -17.20
N ARG A 301 -0.96 -12.54 -17.63
CA ARG A 301 -0.15 -13.69 -17.19
C ARG A 301 1.34 -13.56 -17.55
N PRO A 302 1.76 -13.22 -18.79
CA PRO A 302 3.17 -13.05 -19.12
C PRO A 302 3.86 -12.00 -18.25
N GLN A 303 3.19 -10.88 -18.00
CA GLN A 303 3.71 -9.78 -17.18
C GLN A 303 3.90 -10.19 -15.72
N MET A 304 2.96 -10.97 -15.15
CA MET A 304 3.08 -11.54 -13.81
C MET A 304 4.22 -12.55 -13.72
N LEU A 305 4.42 -13.40 -14.74
CA LEU A 305 5.55 -14.35 -14.80
C LEU A 305 6.90 -13.62 -14.79
N VAL A 306 7.03 -12.56 -15.60
CA VAL A 306 8.25 -11.73 -15.62
C VAL A 306 8.50 -11.11 -14.23
N PHE A 307 7.48 -10.53 -13.62
CA PHE A 307 7.60 -9.91 -12.30
C PHE A 307 8.03 -10.91 -11.23
N THR A 308 7.37 -12.07 -11.14
CA THR A 308 7.65 -13.05 -10.09
C THR A 308 9.02 -13.72 -10.29
N ALA A 309 9.37 -14.09 -11.53
CA ALA A 309 10.67 -14.66 -11.87
C ALA A 309 11.82 -13.67 -11.60
N ALA A 310 11.70 -12.42 -12.09
CA ALA A 310 12.73 -11.41 -11.88
C ALA A 310 12.87 -11.05 -10.37
N THR A 311 11.78 -10.98 -9.62
CA THR A 311 11.84 -10.79 -8.17
C THR A 311 12.58 -11.94 -7.49
N ALA A 312 12.28 -13.19 -7.85
CA ALA A 312 12.96 -14.36 -7.29
C ALA A 312 14.48 -14.36 -7.58
N LEU A 313 14.87 -13.98 -8.79
CA LEU A 313 16.27 -13.97 -9.21
C LEU A 313 17.07 -12.79 -8.64
N LEU A 314 16.44 -11.61 -8.51
CA LEU A 314 17.15 -10.37 -8.23
C LEU A 314 17.06 -9.91 -6.76
N SER A 315 16.18 -10.47 -5.93
CA SER A 315 16.02 -10.02 -4.55
C SER A 315 17.31 -10.12 -3.72
N VAL A 316 18.00 -11.25 -3.78
CA VAL A 316 19.25 -11.46 -3.05
C VAL A 316 20.40 -10.65 -3.66
N PRO A 317 20.68 -10.67 -4.98
CA PRO A 317 21.69 -9.81 -5.60
C PRO A 317 21.50 -8.33 -5.30
N LEU A 318 20.28 -7.79 -5.42
CA LEU A 318 20.00 -6.39 -5.10
C LEU A 318 20.29 -6.06 -3.63
N SER A 319 20.07 -7.01 -2.72
CA SER A 319 20.33 -6.78 -1.30
C SER A 319 21.81 -6.50 -0.99
N THR A 320 22.74 -7.01 -1.81
CA THR A 320 24.18 -6.76 -1.65
C THR A 320 24.60 -5.34 -2.01
N LEU A 321 23.77 -4.62 -2.78
CA LEU A 321 24.01 -3.23 -3.17
C LEU A 321 23.48 -2.23 -2.12
N ILE A 322 22.77 -2.71 -1.09
CA ILE A 322 22.25 -1.85 -0.02
C ILE A 322 23.41 -1.51 0.92
N GLY A 323 23.89 -0.28 0.82
CA GLY A 323 25.02 0.23 1.59
C GLY A 323 25.02 1.77 1.65
N PRO A 324 26.10 2.39 2.11
CA PRO A 324 26.16 3.84 2.29
C PRO A 324 26.22 4.65 0.99
N GLY A 325 26.36 4.00 -0.17
CA GLY A 325 26.49 4.69 -1.46
C GLY A 325 25.16 4.97 -2.15
N LEU A 326 24.92 6.22 -2.57
CA LEU A 326 23.72 6.63 -3.31
C LEU A 326 23.49 5.81 -4.58
N ALA A 327 24.55 5.47 -5.34
CA ALA A 327 24.44 4.73 -6.60
C ALA A 327 23.83 3.34 -6.38
N GLY A 328 24.32 2.58 -5.39
CA GLY A 328 23.79 1.26 -5.05
C GLY A 328 22.34 1.32 -4.64
N LEU A 329 21.98 2.28 -3.75
CA LEU A 329 20.60 2.51 -3.33
C LEU A 329 19.70 2.86 -4.51
N THR A 330 20.15 3.75 -5.41
CA THR A 330 19.38 4.13 -6.60
C THR A 330 19.12 2.93 -7.51
N VAL A 331 20.12 2.07 -7.74
CA VAL A 331 19.94 0.83 -8.52
C VAL A 331 18.91 -0.08 -7.84
N VAL A 332 19.01 -0.29 -6.52
CA VAL A 332 18.07 -1.13 -5.75
C VAL A 332 16.63 -0.62 -5.90
N PHE A 333 16.39 0.67 -5.66
CA PHE A 333 15.06 1.24 -5.78
C PHE A 333 14.54 1.27 -7.21
N CYS A 334 15.36 1.66 -8.20
CA CYS A 334 14.94 1.72 -9.59
C CYS A 334 14.62 0.33 -10.17
N VAL A 335 15.47 -0.66 -9.93
CA VAL A 335 15.24 -2.02 -10.43
C VAL A 335 14.07 -2.65 -9.68
N GLY A 336 14.05 -2.59 -8.35
CA GLY A 336 12.99 -3.20 -7.55
C GLY A 336 11.60 -2.60 -7.83
N LEU A 337 11.49 -1.27 -7.87
CA LEU A 337 10.22 -0.59 -8.16
C LEU A 337 9.85 -0.65 -9.64
N GLY A 338 10.82 -0.64 -10.55
CA GLY A 338 10.60 -0.86 -11.98
C GLY A 338 10.00 -2.24 -12.27
N LEU A 339 10.55 -3.30 -11.65
CA LEU A 339 9.98 -4.64 -11.72
C LEU A 339 8.59 -4.71 -11.10
N TYR A 340 8.42 -4.08 -9.93
CA TYR A 340 7.13 -4.03 -9.24
C TYR A 340 6.04 -3.37 -10.07
N THR A 341 6.39 -2.40 -10.92
CA THR A 341 5.43 -1.75 -11.82
C THR A 341 4.78 -2.74 -12.79
N ALA A 342 5.48 -3.81 -13.19
CA ALA A 342 4.90 -4.84 -14.04
C ALA A 342 3.65 -5.48 -13.41
N GLN A 343 3.67 -5.72 -12.09
CA GLN A 343 2.52 -6.26 -11.37
C GLN A 343 1.45 -5.18 -11.07
N THR A 344 1.87 -4.01 -10.58
CA THR A 344 0.93 -2.99 -10.09
C THR A 344 0.11 -2.36 -11.20
N SER A 345 0.66 -2.19 -12.40
CA SER A 345 -0.07 -1.66 -13.55
C SER A 345 -1.28 -2.49 -13.94
N ILE A 346 -1.34 -3.77 -13.54
CA ILE A 346 -2.43 -4.70 -13.89
C ILE A 346 -3.20 -5.23 -12.69
N ALA A 347 -2.74 -4.99 -11.45
CA ALA A 347 -3.30 -5.62 -10.26
C ALA A 347 -4.82 -5.39 -10.10
N PRO A 348 -5.37 -4.16 -10.20
CA PRO A 348 -6.82 -3.95 -10.13
C PRO A 348 -7.60 -4.69 -11.21
N ALA A 349 -7.09 -4.73 -12.46
CA ALA A 349 -7.72 -5.47 -13.55
C ALA A 349 -7.70 -6.97 -13.26
N LEU A 350 -6.54 -7.54 -12.94
CA LEU A 350 -6.40 -8.96 -12.63
C LEU A 350 -7.32 -9.38 -11.48
N MET A 351 -7.33 -8.63 -10.37
CA MET A 351 -8.19 -8.92 -9.22
C MET A 351 -9.68 -8.91 -9.61
N SER A 352 -10.10 -7.94 -10.43
CA SER A 352 -11.50 -7.85 -10.87
C SER A 352 -11.90 -8.94 -11.87
N GLU A 353 -10.95 -9.47 -12.64
CA GLU A 353 -11.15 -10.52 -13.64
C GLU A 353 -11.18 -11.96 -13.03
N LEU A 354 -10.74 -12.12 -11.75
CA LEU A 354 -10.72 -13.41 -11.06
C LEU A 354 -12.09 -13.84 -10.51
N PHE A 355 -12.96 -12.91 -10.14
CA PHE A 355 -14.24 -13.20 -9.48
C PHE A 355 -15.45 -12.71 -10.29
N PRO A 356 -16.59 -13.45 -10.25
CA PRO A 356 -17.87 -12.96 -10.76
C PRO A 356 -18.32 -11.68 -10.06
N THR A 357 -19.14 -10.87 -10.74
CA THR A 357 -19.56 -9.54 -10.27
C THR A 357 -20.25 -9.58 -8.89
N GLU A 358 -21.07 -10.62 -8.62
CA GLU A 358 -21.87 -10.73 -7.39
C GLU A 358 -21.02 -10.86 -6.12
N ILE A 359 -19.82 -11.45 -6.23
CA ILE A 359 -18.96 -11.74 -5.07
C ILE A 359 -17.59 -11.03 -5.18
N ARG A 360 -17.35 -10.26 -6.24
CA ARG A 360 -16.04 -9.66 -6.55
C ARG A 360 -15.48 -8.83 -5.41
N ALA A 361 -16.22 -7.85 -4.93
CA ALA A 361 -15.76 -6.97 -3.86
C ALA A 361 -15.46 -7.73 -2.55
N LEU A 362 -16.30 -8.73 -2.22
CA LEU A 362 -16.14 -9.58 -1.04
C LEU A 362 -14.96 -10.54 -1.19
N GLY A 363 -14.85 -11.19 -2.36
CA GLY A 363 -13.77 -12.13 -2.66
C GLY A 363 -12.40 -11.46 -2.65
N ILE A 364 -12.28 -10.29 -3.29
CA ILE A 364 -11.06 -9.50 -3.27
C ILE A 364 -10.79 -9.00 -1.85
N GLY A 365 -11.75 -8.28 -1.24
CA GLY A 365 -11.54 -7.56 0.00
C GLY A 365 -11.08 -8.45 1.15
N ALA A 366 -11.69 -9.61 1.31
CA ALA A 366 -11.37 -10.51 2.41
C ALA A 366 -9.95 -11.11 2.27
N TRP A 367 -9.67 -11.79 1.16
CA TRP A 367 -8.42 -12.53 0.96
C TRP A 367 -7.23 -11.61 0.72
N TYR A 368 -7.44 -10.50 0.00
CA TYR A 368 -6.42 -9.47 -0.17
C TYR A 368 -5.97 -8.91 1.19
N ASN A 369 -6.91 -8.44 2.04
CA ASN A 369 -6.54 -7.83 3.33
C ASN A 369 -5.87 -8.82 4.29
N ILE A 370 -6.28 -10.09 4.32
CA ILE A 370 -5.61 -11.12 5.10
C ILE A 370 -4.17 -11.30 4.63
N THR A 371 -3.95 -11.43 3.31
CA THR A 371 -2.62 -11.61 2.74
C THR A 371 -1.72 -10.40 3.02
N VAL A 372 -2.26 -9.19 2.85
CA VAL A 372 -1.55 -7.93 3.13
C VAL A 372 -1.20 -7.81 4.61
N ALA A 373 -2.10 -8.15 5.52
CA ALA A 373 -1.82 -8.07 6.96
C ALA A 373 -0.71 -9.04 7.38
N LEU A 374 -0.76 -10.29 6.87
CA LEU A 374 0.20 -11.32 7.26
C LEU A 374 1.59 -11.11 6.67
N LEU A 375 1.70 -10.69 5.42
CA LEU A 375 2.99 -10.60 4.72
C LEU A 375 3.49 -9.15 4.60
N GLY A 376 2.59 -8.21 4.28
CA GLY A 376 2.97 -6.82 4.06
C GLY A 376 3.19 -6.05 5.37
N GLY A 377 2.18 -6.07 6.25
CA GLY A 377 2.25 -5.37 7.53
C GLY A 377 3.40 -5.84 8.42
N THR A 378 3.79 -7.11 8.30
CA THR A 378 4.90 -7.68 9.07
C THR A 378 6.28 -7.49 8.44
N ALA A 379 6.38 -7.11 7.17
CA ALA A 379 7.66 -7.01 6.47
C ALA A 379 8.68 -6.08 7.17
N PRO A 380 8.33 -4.85 7.62
CA PRO A 380 9.26 -4.01 8.36
C PRO A 380 9.71 -4.61 9.70
N LEU A 381 8.81 -5.33 10.38
CA LEU A 381 9.14 -6.02 11.63
C LEU A 381 10.13 -7.15 11.38
N VAL A 382 9.89 -7.99 10.38
CA VAL A 382 10.72 -9.16 10.06
C VAL A 382 12.13 -8.73 9.64
N ILE A 383 12.26 -7.73 8.74
CA ILE A 383 13.60 -7.29 8.29
C ILE A 383 14.40 -6.67 9.43
N ASN A 384 13.78 -5.86 10.30
CA ASN A 384 14.45 -5.23 11.42
C ASN A 384 14.85 -6.26 12.49
N ALA A 385 14.01 -7.24 12.79
CA ALA A 385 14.32 -8.32 13.72
C ALA A 385 15.47 -9.19 13.20
N LEU A 386 15.46 -9.58 11.92
CA LEU A 386 16.56 -10.33 11.30
C LEU A 386 17.84 -9.51 11.22
N ALA A 387 17.75 -8.20 10.96
CA ALA A 387 18.91 -7.32 10.94
C ALA A 387 19.55 -7.19 12.36
N ALA A 388 18.74 -7.06 13.40
CA ALA A 388 19.21 -7.04 14.79
C ALA A 388 19.91 -8.34 15.20
N ALA A 389 19.51 -9.47 14.61
CA ALA A 389 20.15 -10.78 14.80
C ALA A 389 21.37 -11.02 13.88
N GLY A 390 21.78 -10.05 13.04
CA GLY A 390 22.86 -10.21 12.06
C GLY A 390 22.51 -11.07 10.85
N LEU A 391 21.23 -11.39 10.67
CA LEU A 391 20.72 -12.34 9.66
C LEU A 391 19.89 -11.64 8.56
N SER A 392 20.17 -10.38 8.25
CA SER A 392 19.39 -9.55 7.32
C SER A 392 19.21 -10.17 5.92
N THR A 393 20.19 -10.94 5.44
CA THR A 393 20.12 -11.63 4.13
C THR A 393 18.99 -12.66 4.09
N LEU A 394 18.62 -13.26 5.21
CA LEU A 394 17.49 -14.21 5.28
C LEU A 394 16.16 -13.58 4.91
N PHE A 395 15.97 -12.27 5.13
CA PHE A 395 14.76 -11.57 4.67
C PHE A 395 14.64 -11.60 3.14
N PHE A 396 15.74 -11.41 2.44
CA PHE A 396 15.73 -11.42 0.97
C PHE A 396 15.58 -12.84 0.40
N TRP A 397 16.08 -13.86 1.11
CA TRP A 397 15.76 -15.26 0.81
C TRP A 397 14.29 -15.59 1.08
N TYR A 398 13.71 -15.06 2.14
CA TYR A 398 12.26 -15.16 2.38
C TYR A 398 11.45 -14.52 1.25
N LEU A 399 11.83 -13.32 0.79
CA LEU A 399 11.22 -12.66 -0.37
C LEU A 399 11.36 -13.52 -1.64
N THR A 400 12.54 -14.09 -1.87
CA THR A 400 12.80 -15.04 -2.99
C THR A 400 11.89 -16.26 -2.90
N ALA A 401 11.77 -16.88 -1.73
CA ALA A 401 10.92 -18.07 -1.55
C ALA A 401 9.43 -17.75 -1.85
N VAL A 402 8.93 -16.63 -1.34
CA VAL A 402 7.56 -16.18 -1.64
C VAL A 402 7.41 -15.89 -3.13
N ALA A 403 8.39 -15.28 -3.78
CA ALA A 403 8.37 -15.01 -5.22
C ALA A 403 8.35 -16.31 -6.06
N VAL A 404 9.11 -17.33 -5.67
CA VAL A 404 9.10 -18.66 -6.32
C VAL A 404 7.73 -19.34 -6.15
N ILE A 405 7.16 -19.34 -4.94
CA ILE A 405 5.82 -19.88 -4.70
C ILE A 405 4.78 -19.14 -5.55
N SER A 406 4.86 -17.82 -5.60
CA SER A 406 3.97 -17.01 -6.43
C SER A 406 4.16 -17.28 -7.93
N PHE A 407 5.39 -17.50 -8.38
CA PHE A 407 5.67 -17.89 -9.77
C PHE A 407 4.98 -19.21 -10.12
N LEU A 408 5.10 -20.24 -9.26
CA LEU A 408 4.42 -21.53 -9.46
C LEU A 408 2.90 -21.37 -9.50
N VAL A 409 2.32 -20.51 -8.65
CA VAL A 409 0.89 -20.20 -8.71
C VAL A 409 0.53 -19.51 -10.02
N VAL A 410 1.32 -18.55 -10.48
CA VAL A 410 1.07 -17.81 -11.75
C VAL A 410 1.20 -18.72 -12.97
N LEU A 411 2.01 -19.79 -12.92
CA LEU A 411 2.03 -20.80 -13.98
C LEU A 411 0.66 -21.47 -14.20
N THR A 412 -0.15 -21.59 -13.16
CA THR A 412 -1.51 -22.16 -13.23
C THR A 412 -2.59 -21.11 -13.53
N LEU A 413 -2.24 -19.81 -13.50
CA LEU A 413 -3.16 -18.72 -13.76
C LEU A 413 -3.59 -18.73 -15.24
N PRO A 414 -4.90 -18.73 -15.56
CA PRO A 414 -5.33 -18.55 -16.94
C PRO A 414 -5.07 -17.10 -17.40
N GLU A 415 -4.91 -16.91 -18.70
CA GLU A 415 -4.91 -15.55 -19.26
C GLU A 415 -6.29 -14.92 -19.11
N THR A 416 -6.34 -13.73 -18.53
CA THR A 416 -7.62 -13.04 -18.24
C THR A 416 -7.91 -11.87 -19.19
N LYS A 417 -6.98 -11.55 -20.08
CA LYS A 417 -7.12 -10.47 -21.06
C LYS A 417 -8.41 -10.63 -21.89
N GLY A 418 -9.20 -9.56 -21.95
CA GLY A 418 -10.42 -9.51 -22.77
C GLY A 418 -11.61 -10.29 -22.20
N LYS A 419 -11.47 -10.90 -21.02
CA LYS A 419 -12.57 -11.61 -20.36
C LYS A 419 -13.73 -10.63 -20.07
N THR A 420 -14.95 -10.98 -20.49
CA THR A 420 -16.14 -10.24 -20.09
C THR A 420 -16.38 -10.42 -18.60
N LEU A 421 -16.63 -9.30 -17.89
CA LEU A 421 -17.03 -9.35 -16.50
C LEU A 421 -18.50 -9.74 -16.42
N THR A 422 -18.75 -10.98 -16.03
CA THR A 422 -20.10 -11.53 -15.79
C THR A 422 -20.45 -11.45 -14.32
#